data_dc6583b9c19c76e957af155327c7aef9
#
_entry.id   dc6583b9c19c76e957af155327c7aef9
#
_cell.length_a   1.000
_cell.length_b   1.000
_cell.length_c   1.000
_cell.angle_alpha   90.00
_cell.angle_beta   90.00
_cell.angle_gamma   90.00
#
_symmetry.space_group_name_H-M   'P 1'
#
loop_
_entity.id
_entity.type
_entity.pdbx_description
1 polymer ?
#
loop_
_entity_poly.entity_id
_entity_poly.type
_entity_poly.pdbx_seq_one_letter_code
_entity_poly.pdbx_strand_id
1 'polypeptide(L)'
;DAARAVNALLKQGARLSIEPARDASGAGRAVVSGVSRKQVEDAAMTHGLDVTTVTGNAAPAGSVLPIRAPRIGMYQPWAGGNMDEGWTRWVLEQYGFQSTVLNNDAVRAGGLKDKFDVIILPDQNPQQMIDGSTAATVRPEYRGGIGDEGIAALKSFVDTGGTLVTLGAASEFAIQHFSIPV
;
A
#
# COMPACT_ATOMS: atom_id res chain seq x y z
N ASP A 1 -8.25 -12.71 -9.23
CA ASP A 1 -8.80 -11.37 -9.00
C ASP A 1 -9.41 -11.11 -7.60
N ALA A 2 -9.03 -11.91 -6.60
CA ALA A 2 -9.53 -11.78 -5.23
C ALA A 2 -9.34 -10.36 -4.64
N ALA A 3 -8.20 -9.71 -4.91
CA ALA A 3 -7.94 -8.35 -4.41
C ALA A 3 -8.96 -7.33 -4.94
N ARG A 4 -9.39 -7.43 -6.20
CA ARG A 4 -10.43 -6.57 -6.79
C ARG A 4 -11.77 -6.77 -6.09
N ALA A 5 -12.17 -8.03 -5.88
CA ALA A 5 -13.42 -8.35 -5.18
C ALA A 5 -13.40 -7.84 -3.72
N VAL A 6 -12.29 -8.06 -3.01
CA VAL A 6 -12.11 -7.55 -1.65
C VAL A 6 -12.25 -6.03 -1.61
N ASN A 7 -11.54 -5.30 -2.48
CA ASN A 7 -11.60 -3.84 -2.52
C ASN A 7 -12.99 -3.34 -2.92
N ALA A 8 -13.67 -4.01 -3.86
CA ALA A 8 -15.04 -3.67 -4.23
C ALA A 8 -16.02 -3.83 -3.06
N LEU A 9 -15.90 -4.92 -2.30
CA LEU A 9 -16.75 -5.19 -1.14
C LEU A 9 -16.44 -4.23 0.03
N LEU A 10 -15.16 -3.92 0.28
CA LEU A 10 -14.77 -2.93 1.28
C LEU A 10 -15.37 -1.55 0.98
N LYS A 11 -15.35 -1.12 -0.28
CA LYS A 11 -16.00 0.14 -0.73
C LYS A 11 -17.51 0.16 -0.51
N GLN A 12 -18.15 -1.01 -0.50
CA GLN A 12 -19.58 -1.16 -0.22
C GLN A 12 -19.88 -1.28 1.29
N GLY A 13 -18.87 -1.16 2.15
CA GLY A 13 -19.02 -1.23 3.61
C GLY A 13 -18.98 -2.65 4.18
N ALA A 14 -18.52 -3.64 3.42
CA ALA A 14 -18.32 -4.99 3.93
C ALA A 14 -17.26 -5.02 5.02
N ARG A 15 -17.46 -5.91 5.99
CA ARG A 15 -16.43 -6.33 6.94
C ARG A 15 -15.83 -7.63 6.45
N LEU A 16 -14.53 -7.63 6.24
CA LEU A 16 -13.78 -8.79 5.76
C LEU A 16 -12.73 -9.22 6.77
N SER A 17 -12.53 -10.51 6.84
CA SER A 17 -11.43 -11.10 7.59
C SER A 17 -10.88 -12.33 6.85
N ILE A 18 -9.62 -12.66 7.10
CA ILE A 18 -9.01 -13.91 6.62
C ILE A 18 -8.99 -14.92 7.77
N GLU A 19 -9.54 -16.09 7.52
CA GLU A 19 -9.24 -17.28 8.31
C GLU A 19 -8.00 -17.95 7.69
N PRO A 20 -6.94 -18.16 8.48
CA PRO A 20 -5.80 -18.96 8.04
C PRO A 20 -6.23 -20.37 7.62
N ALA A 21 -5.46 -21.00 6.76
CA ALA A 21 -5.66 -22.39 6.41
C ALA A 21 -5.60 -23.27 7.66
N ARG A 22 -6.49 -24.26 7.70
CA ARG A 22 -6.53 -25.25 8.81
C ARG A 22 -5.70 -26.49 8.54
N ASP A 23 -5.21 -26.62 7.33
CA ASP A 23 -4.49 -27.80 6.85
C ASP A 23 -3.29 -27.44 5.98
N ALA A 24 -2.57 -28.47 5.57
CA ALA A 24 -1.37 -28.33 4.73
C ALA A 24 -1.65 -27.81 3.30
N SER A 25 -2.93 -27.66 2.88
CA SER A 25 -3.27 -27.08 1.59
C SER A 25 -2.91 -25.60 1.51
N GLY A 26 -2.71 -24.95 2.66
CA GLY A 26 -2.25 -23.58 2.78
C GLY A 26 -3.27 -22.52 2.32
N ALA A 27 -4.46 -22.93 1.88
CA ALA A 27 -5.48 -22.01 1.39
C ALA A 27 -6.33 -21.45 2.54
N GLY A 28 -6.06 -20.22 2.95
CA GLY A 28 -6.97 -19.45 3.79
C GLY A 28 -8.24 -19.05 3.05
N ARG A 29 -9.27 -18.65 3.77
CA ARG A 29 -10.52 -18.16 3.18
C ARG A 29 -10.86 -16.76 3.66
N ALA A 30 -11.43 -15.95 2.78
CA ALA A 30 -12.00 -14.66 3.15
C ALA A 30 -13.42 -14.86 3.67
N VAL A 31 -13.71 -14.29 4.84
CA VAL A 31 -15.05 -14.25 5.42
C VAL A 31 -15.60 -12.84 5.27
N VAL A 32 -16.80 -12.74 4.70
CA VAL A 32 -17.44 -11.47 4.38
C VAL A 32 -18.72 -11.33 5.18
N SER A 33 -18.95 -10.14 5.76
CA SER A 33 -20.17 -9.79 6.47
C SER A 33 -20.50 -8.30 6.31
N GLY A 34 -21.69 -7.88 6.73
CA GLY A 34 -22.08 -6.46 6.71
C GLY A 34 -22.65 -5.98 5.36
N VAL A 35 -22.74 -6.85 4.38
CA VAL A 35 -23.35 -6.61 3.06
C VAL A 35 -24.34 -7.73 2.72
N SER A 36 -25.21 -7.50 1.75
CA SER A 36 -26.18 -8.50 1.31
C SER A 36 -25.51 -9.66 0.57
N ARG A 37 -26.15 -10.84 0.61
CA ARG A 37 -25.71 -11.99 -0.16
C ARG A 37 -25.54 -11.67 -1.65
N LYS A 38 -26.48 -10.91 -2.22
CA LYS A 38 -26.43 -10.50 -3.62
C LYS A 38 -25.17 -9.70 -3.95
N GLN A 39 -24.77 -8.77 -3.08
CA GLN A 39 -23.53 -7.98 -3.31
C GLN A 39 -22.29 -8.87 -3.31
N VAL A 40 -22.23 -9.91 -2.45
CA VAL A 40 -21.11 -10.84 -2.44
C VAL A 40 -21.10 -11.71 -3.69
N GLU A 41 -22.26 -12.22 -4.10
CA GLU A 41 -22.40 -13.05 -5.30
C GLU A 41 -22.08 -12.25 -6.59
N ASP A 42 -22.54 -11.00 -6.69
CA ASP A 42 -22.23 -10.10 -7.82
C ASP A 42 -20.72 -9.82 -7.90
N ALA A 43 -20.08 -9.54 -6.76
CA ALA A 43 -18.63 -9.32 -6.72
C ALA A 43 -17.85 -10.59 -7.09
N ALA A 44 -18.26 -11.74 -6.60
CA ALA A 44 -17.64 -13.02 -6.91
C ALA A 44 -17.77 -13.36 -8.40
N MET A 45 -18.97 -13.20 -8.96
CA MET A 45 -19.23 -13.45 -10.37
C MET A 45 -18.39 -12.53 -11.27
N THR A 46 -18.33 -11.23 -10.93
CA THR A 46 -17.55 -10.22 -11.68
C THR A 46 -16.07 -10.55 -11.72
N HIS A 47 -15.54 -11.17 -10.66
CA HIS A 47 -14.11 -11.43 -10.49
C HIS A 47 -13.73 -12.92 -10.59
N GLY A 48 -14.67 -13.79 -11.00
CA GLY A 48 -14.41 -15.22 -11.20
C GLY A 48 -14.03 -15.96 -9.91
N LEU A 49 -14.75 -15.68 -8.81
CA LEU A 49 -14.53 -16.31 -7.52
C LEU A 49 -15.67 -17.20 -7.10
N ASP A 50 -15.36 -18.29 -6.40
CA ASP A 50 -16.33 -19.14 -5.76
C ASP A 50 -16.74 -18.61 -4.40
N VAL A 51 -18.05 -18.64 -4.12
CA VAL A 51 -18.62 -18.20 -2.83
C VAL A 51 -19.49 -19.31 -2.25
N THR A 52 -19.28 -19.59 -0.97
CA THR A 52 -20.12 -20.49 -0.21
C THR A 52 -20.77 -19.75 0.97
N THR A 53 -22.05 -20.06 1.23
CA THR A 53 -22.73 -19.49 2.41
C THR A 53 -22.42 -20.34 3.64
N VAL A 54 -21.97 -19.70 4.70
CA VAL A 54 -21.86 -20.33 6.02
C VAL A 54 -23.11 -20.00 6.82
N THR A 55 -23.91 -21.02 7.15
CA THR A 55 -25.10 -20.89 7.97
C THR A 55 -24.81 -21.32 9.42
N GLY A 56 -25.34 -20.57 10.37
CA GLY A 56 -25.20 -20.86 11.80
C GLY A 56 -24.16 -19.96 12.51
N ASN A 57 -24.11 -20.09 13.83
CA ASN A 57 -23.11 -19.43 14.69
C ASN A 57 -21.71 -20.07 14.57
N ALA A 58 -21.32 -20.49 13.39
CA ALA A 58 -19.94 -20.87 13.12
C ALA A 58 -19.07 -19.61 13.19
N ALA A 59 -18.88 -19.14 14.43
CA ALA A 59 -17.79 -18.19 14.66
C ALA A 59 -16.52 -18.80 14.05
N PRO A 60 -15.69 -17.99 13.37
CA PRO A 60 -14.43 -18.48 12.84
C PRO A 60 -13.69 -19.24 13.95
N ALA A 61 -13.42 -20.52 13.74
CA ALA A 61 -12.67 -21.29 14.74
C ALA A 61 -11.19 -20.91 14.60
N GLY A 62 -10.74 -19.97 15.40
CA GLY A 62 -9.36 -19.51 15.43
C GLY A 62 -9.23 -17.99 15.32
N SER A 63 -8.00 -17.52 15.31
CA SER A 63 -7.68 -16.11 15.12
C SER A 63 -7.99 -15.70 13.67
N VAL A 64 -8.93 -14.79 13.49
CA VAL A 64 -9.22 -14.17 12.20
C VAL A 64 -8.44 -12.86 12.06
N LEU A 65 -7.87 -12.62 10.91
CA LEU A 65 -7.18 -11.38 10.60
C LEU A 65 -8.15 -10.43 9.88
N PRO A 66 -8.55 -9.32 10.51
CA PRO A 66 -9.41 -8.34 9.84
C PRO A 66 -8.70 -7.71 8.66
N ILE A 67 -9.41 -7.55 7.55
CA ILE A 67 -8.94 -6.82 6.38
C ILE A 67 -9.59 -5.44 6.37
N ARG A 68 -8.80 -4.42 6.13
CA ARG A 68 -9.26 -3.05 5.86
C ARG A 68 -8.55 -2.49 4.63
N ALA A 69 -9.15 -1.50 4.01
CA ALA A 69 -8.48 -0.77 2.94
C ALA A 69 -7.24 -0.07 3.52
N PRO A 70 -6.04 -0.30 2.96
CA PRO A 70 -4.84 0.36 3.43
C PRO A 70 -4.84 1.84 3.00
N ARG A 71 -4.28 2.70 3.85
CA ARG A 71 -3.97 4.08 3.50
C ARG A 71 -2.60 4.08 2.83
N ILE A 72 -2.56 4.29 1.51
CA ILE A 72 -1.35 4.18 0.70
C ILE A 72 -0.82 5.57 0.39
N GLY A 73 0.43 5.85 0.75
CA GLY A 73 1.22 6.98 0.26
C GLY A 73 2.04 6.54 -0.96
N MET A 74 1.88 7.22 -2.08
CA MET A 74 2.67 7.00 -3.30
C MET A 74 3.65 8.15 -3.44
N TYR A 75 4.95 7.86 -3.31
CA TYR A 75 5.98 8.88 -3.42
C TYR A 75 6.07 9.41 -4.85
N GLN A 76 6.00 10.73 -4.96
CA GLN A 76 6.15 11.45 -6.21
C GLN A 76 7.14 12.61 -6.01
N PRO A 77 8.38 12.50 -6.53
CA PRO A 77 9.37 13.54 -6.38
C PRO A 77 9.01 14.82 -7.17
N TRP A 78 9.56 15.94 -6.75
CA TRP A 78 9.42 17.20 -7.49
C TRP A 78 10.14 17.18 -8.84
N ALA A 79 11.26 16.47 -8.92
CA ALA A 79 12.07 16.35 -10.13
C ALA A 79 12.43 14.89 -10.38
N GLY A 80 12.47 14.53 -11.67
CA GLY A 80 12.79 13.18 -12.10
C GLY A 80 11.59 12.42 -12.65
N GLY A 81 11.87 11.24 -13.17
CA GLY A 81 10.92 10.44 -13.94
C GLY A 81 9.77 9.89 -13.09
N ASN A 82 8.66 10.57 -13.13
CA ASN A 82 7.43 10.08 -12.48
C ASN A 82 6.68 9.04 -13.31
N MET A 83 7.35 8.45 -14.32
CA MET A 83 6.72 7.45 -15.19
C MET A 83 6.36 6.21 -14.39
N ASP A 84 7.30 5.70 -13.60
CA ASP A 84 7.09 4.50 -12.80
C ASP A 84 6.09 4.73 -11.66
N GLU A 85 6.05 5.94 -11.08
CA GLU A 85 4.96 6.34 -10.18
C GLU A 85 3.62 6.22 -10.88
N GLY A 86 3.50 6.83 -12.06
CA GLY A 86 2.26 6.84 -12.83
C GLY A 86 1.78 5.43 -13.19
N TRP A 87 2.68 4.55 -13.63
CA TRP A 87 2.35 3.16 -13.95
C TRP A 87 1.98 2.36 -12.70
N THR A 88 2.71 2.51 -11.61
CA THR A 88 2.42 1.83 -10.35
C THR A 88 1.04 2.25 -9.81
N ARG A 89 0.76 3.54 -9.83
CA ARG A 89 -0.54 4.09 -9.42
C ARG A 89 -1.66 3.56 -10.30
N TRP A 90 -1.47 3.57 -11.63
CA TRP A 90 -2.45 3.04 -12.56
C TRP A 90 -2.76 1.56 -12.30
N VAL A 91 -1.74 0.72 -12.05
CA VAL A 91 -1.95 -0.69 -11.69
C VAL A 91 -2.75 -0.81 -10.39
N LEU A 92 -2.40 -0.06 -9.35
CA LEU A 92 -3.14 -0.08 -8.08
C LEU A 92 -4.61 0.31 -8.27
N GLU A 93 -4.89 1.32 -9.09
CA GLU A 93 -6.25 1.75 -9.43
C GLU A 93 -7.05 0.65 -10.15
N GLN A 94 -6.40 -0.12 -11.06
CA GLN A 94 -7.04 -1.26 -11.72
C GLN A 94 -7.44 -2.36 -10.73
N TYR A 95 -6.75 -2.48 -9.59
CA TYR A 95 -7.10 -3.39 -8.51
C TYR A 95 -8.00 -2.75 -7.44
N GLY A 96 -8.44 -1.52 -7.67
CA GLY A 96 -9.36 -0.81 -6.79
C GLY A 96 -8.71 -0.19 -5.56
N PHE A 97 -7.39 -0.15 -5.46
CA PHE A 97 -6.68 0.60 -4.44
C PHE A 97 -6.70 2.10 -4.75
N GLN A 98 -6.66 2.90 -3.70
CA GLN A 98 -6.48 4.34 -3.81
C GLN A 98 -5.18 4.74 -3.12
N SER A 99 -4.43 5.64 -3.73
CA SER A 99 -3.21 6.19 -3.15
C SER A 99 -3.30 7.71 -3.03
N THR A 100 -2.56 8.25 -2.08
CA THR A 100 -2.38 9.68 -1.88
C THR A 100 -0.96 10.04 -2.29
N VAL A 101 -0.82 11.10 -3.08
CA VAL A 101 0.50 11.62 -3.48
C VAL A 101 1.28 12.07 -2.24
N LEU A 102 2.51 11.59 -2.14
CA LEU A 102 3.45 11.90 -1.07
C LEU A 102 4.69 12.55 -1.70
N ASN A 103 4.75 13.86 -1.68
CA ASN A 103 5.87 14.63 -2.22
C ASN A 103 7.00 14.83 -1.19
N ASN A 104 8.11 15.44 -1.63
CA ASN A 104 9.30 15.64 -0.80
C ASN A 104 8.98 16.36 0.52
N ASP A 105 8.18 17.44 0.47
CA ASP A 105 7.83 18.22 1.65
C ASP A 105 6.99 17.39 2.64
N ALA A 106 6.05 16.61 2.13
CA ALA A 106 5.19 15.78 2.94
C ALA A 106 5.99 14.64 3.61
N VAL A 107 7.05 14.11 2.96
CA VAL A 107 7.96 13.14 3.56
C VAL A 107 8.77 13.81 4.68
N ARG A 108 9.41 14.96 4.40
CA ARG A 108 10.20 15.72 5.38
C ARG A 108 9.40 16.13 6.61
N ALA A 109 8.15 16.49 6.43
CA ALA A 109 7.26 16.90 7.53
C ALA A 109 7.02 15.78 8.57
N GLY A 110 7.28 14.51 8.22
CA GLY A 110 7.09 13.39 9.14
C GLY A 110 5.64 13.11 9.49
N GLY A 111 5.40 12.43 10.63
CA GLY A 111 4.06 12.03 11.05
C GLY A 111 3.39 11.06 10.07
N LEU A 112 4.20 10.28 9.34
CA LEU A 112 3.74 9.46 8.23
C LEU A 112 2.82 8.32 8.69
N LYS A 113 3.07 7.76 9.88
CA LYS A 113 2.29 6.65 10.43
C LYS A 113 0.84 7.04 10.75
N ASP A 114 0.60 8.28 11.10
CA ASP A 114 -0.76 8.77 11.36
C ASP A 114 -1.60 8.84 10.09
N LYS A 115 -0.93 9.01 8.95
CA LYS A 115 -1.56 9.21 7.63
C LYS A 115 -1.60 7.94 6.79
N PHE A 116 -0.57 7.09 6.88
CA PHE A 116 -0.36 5.96 5.99
C PHE A 116 -0.13 4.65 6.74
N ASP A 117 -0.56 3.56 6.12
CA ASP A 117 -0.24 2.20 6.53
C ASP A 117 0.89 1.64 5.66
N VAL A 118 0.90 2.05 4.39
CA VAL A 118 1.88 1.64 3.37
C VAL A 118 2.39 2.88 2.66
N ILE A 119 3.71 2.95 2.45
CA ILE A 119 4.34 3.93 1.57
C ILE A 119 5.04 3.16 0.47
N ILE A 120 4.82 3.57 -0.78
CA ILE A 120 5.45 2.99 -1.96
C ILE A 120 6.43 4.01 -2.54
N LEU A 121 7.69 3.60 -2.68
CA LEU A 121 8.72 4.32 -3.44
C LEU A 121 8.82 3.65 -4.81
N PRO A 122 8.34 4.28 -5.87
CA PRO A 122 8.46 3.76 -7.24
C PRO A 122 9.93 3.66 -7.66
N ASP A 123 10.18 3.03 -8.81
CA ASP A 123 11.53 2.94 -9.35
C ASP A 123 12.11 4.33 -9.57
N GLN A 124 13.17 4.63 -8.82
CA GLN A 124 13.84 5.92 -8.85
C GLN A 124 15.27 5.80 -8.30
N ASN A 125 16.17 6.59 -8.84
CA ASN A 125 17.53 6.68 -8.32
C ASN A 125 17.52 7.21 -6.87
N PRO A 126 18.12 6.49 -5.90
CA PRO A 126 18.13 6.87 -4.48
C PRO A 126 18.76 8.23 -4.22
N GLN A 127 19.87 8.53 -4.86
CA GLN A 127 20.57 9.80 -4.67
C GLN A 127 19.72 10.98 -5.18
N GLN A 128 19.04 10.80 -6.32
CA GLN A 128 18.13 11.83 -6.84
C GLN A 128 16.91 12.02 -5.93
N MET A 129 16.42 10.96 -5.29
CA MET A 129 15.35 11.04 -4.31
C MET A 129 15.79 11.84 -3.08
N ILE A 130 17.02 11.62 -2.59
CA ILE A 130 17.57 12.27 -1.41
C ILE A 130 17.90 13.75 -1.69
N ASP A 131 18.64 14.01 -2.77
CA ASP A 131 19.15 15.35 -3.06
C ASP A 131 18.15 16.21 -3.86
N GLY A 132 17.34 15.58 -4.70
CA GLY A 132 16.44 16.26 -5.63
C GLY A 132 17.18 17.10 -6.66
N SER A 133 16.54 18.15 -7.15
CA SER A 133 17.14 19.11 -8.08
C SER A 133 17.51 20.41 -7.36
N THR A 134 18.74 20.86 -7.57
CA THR A 134 19.25 22.18 -7.13
C THR A 134 19.38 23.18 -8.26
N ALA A 135 19.00 22.77 -9.49
CA ALA A 135 19.16 23.60 -10.68
C ALA A 135 18.41 24.94 -10.56
N ALA A 136 19.05 26.02 -10.98
CA ALA A 136 18.48 27.38 -10.93
C ALA A 136 17.21 27.51 -11.80
N THR A 137 17.06 26.65 -12.81
CA THR A 137 15.88 26.59 -13.69
C THR A 137 14.65 25.99 -13.02
N VAL A 138 14.83 25.27 -11.90
CA VAL A 138 13.72 24.74 -11.09
C VAL A 138 13.26 25.81 -10.12
N ARG A 139 11.94 25.99 -10.00
CA ARG A 139 11.38 26.95 -9.03
C ARG A 139 11.81 26.58 -7.62
N PRO A 140 12.09 27.57 -6.75
CA PRO A 140 12.60 27.32 -5.39
C PRO A 140 11.77 26.31 -4.59
N GLU A 141 10.44 26.36 -4.70
CA GLU A 141 9.49 25.48 -4.01
C GLU A 141 9.55 24.00 -4.43
N TYR A 142 10.20 23.71 -5.57
CA TYR A 142 10.38 22.35 -6.10
C TYR A 142 11.84 21.88 -6.07
N ARG A 143 12.70 22.60 -5.35
CA ARG A 143 14.11 22.21 -5.20
C ARG A 143 14.32 21.27 -4.03
N GLY A 144 15.39 20.51 -4.12
CA GLY A 144 15.78 19.54 -3.10
C GLY A 144 14.98 18.24 -3.19
N GLY A 145 15.47 17.26 -2.46
CA GLY A 145 14.86 15.95 -2.30
C GLY A 145 14.25 15.77 -0.91
N ILE A 146 14.20 14.53 -0.46
CA ILE A 146 13.72 14.24 0.90
C ILE A 146 14.74 14.57 2.00
N GLY A 147 16.05 14.61 1.67
CA GLY A 147 17.14 14.91 2.60
C GLY A 147 17.22 13.93 3.78
N ASP A 148 18.05 14.29 4.76
CA ASP A 148 18.21 13.48 5.98
C ASP A 148 16.93 13.43 6.81
N GLU A 149 16.16 14.51 6.84
CA GLU A 149 14.88 14.57 7.54
C GLU A 149 13.89 13.55 6.97
N GLY A 150 13.83 13.43 5.64
CA GLY A 150 12.97 12.45 4.99
C GLY A 150 13.42 11.01 5.21
N ILE A 151 14.74 10.76 5.20
CA ILE A 151 15.28 9.45 5.57
C ILE A 151 14.87 9.09 6.99
N ALA A 152 15.05 10.01 7.94
CA ALA A 152 14.67 9.80 9.35
C ALA A 152 13.16 9.57 9.50
N ALA A 153 12.33 10.32 8.76
CA ALA A 153 10.88 10.17 8.78
C ALA A 153 10.42 8.80 8.25
N LEU A 154 11.02 8.31 7.15
CA LEU A 154 10.72 6.99 6.60
C LEU A 154 11.19 5.87 7.54
N LYS A 155 12.34 6.02 8.18
CA LYS A 155 12.79 5.06 9.21
C LYS A 155 11.83 5.00 10.39
N SER A 156 11.45 6.14 10.93
CA SER A 156 10.47 6.22 12.01
C SER A 156 9.12 5.61 11.62
N PHE A 157 8.70 5.79 10.36
CA PHE A 157 7.47 5.17 9.83
C PHE A 157 7.54 3.65 9.90
N VAL A 158 8.65 3.04 9.47
CA VAL A 158 8.86 1.58 9.53
C VAL A 158 8.99 1.10 10.97
N ASP A 159 9.79 1.77 11.80
CA ASP A 159 10.01 1.41 13.21
C ASP A 159 8.72 1.42 14.02
N THR A 160 7.76 2.27 13.64
CA THR A 160 6.43 2.35 14.27
C THR A 160 5.38 1.42 13.63
N GLY A 161 5.82 0.49 12.78
CA GLY A 161 4.97 -0.55 12.18
C GLY A 161 4.29 -0.14 10.87
N GLY A 162 4.84 0.84 10.15
CA GLY A 162 4.48 1.13 8.76
C GLY A 162 5.12 0.13 7.80
N THR A 163 4.52 -0.04 6.63
CA THR A 163 5.09 -0.89 5.56
C THR A 163 5.68 -0.01 4.47
N LEU A 164 6.98 -0.13 4.24
CA LEU A 164 7.66 0.52 3.13
C LEU A 164 7.85 -0.48 1.99
N VAL A 165 7.35 -0.16 0.81
CA VAL A 165 7.54 -0.94 -0.42
C VAL A 165 8.45 -0.14 -1.34
N THR A 166 9.55 -0.72 -1.76
CA THR A 166 10.50 -0.10 -2.67
C THR A 166 10.57 -0.90 -3.97
N LEU A 167 10.53 -0.22 -5.11
CA LEU A 167 10.54 -0.84 -6.43
C LEU A 167 11.81 -0.47 -7.19
N GLY A 168 12.35 -1.42 -7.95
CA GLY A 168 13.51 -1.20 -8.80
C GLY A 168 14.71 -0.61 -8.05
N ALA A 169 15.29 0.46 -8.57
CA ALA A 169 16.45 1.13 -7.98
C ALA A 169 16.17 1.73 -6.60
N ALA A 170 14.93 2.08 -6.28
CA ALA A 170 14.58 2.56 -4.94
C ALA A 170 14.81 1.50 -3.84
N SER A 171 15.01 0.23 -4.20
CA SER A 171 15.38 -0.82 -3.23
C SER A 171 16.77 -0.60 -2.65
N GLU A 172 17.69 0.03 -3.38
CA GLU A 172 19.02 0.39 -2.88
C GLU A 172 18.92 1.40 -1.72
N PHE A 173 17.95 2.32 -1.79
CA PHE A 173 17.67 3.22 -0.67
C PHE A 173 17.34 2.45 0.62
N ALA A 174 16.48 1.44 0.52
CA ALA A 174 16.13 0.63 1.67
C ALA A 174 17.34 -0.16 2.20
N ILE A 175 18.13 -0.77 1.32
CA ILE A 175 19.36 -1.50 1.70
C ILE A 175 20.33 -0.58 2.43
N GLN A 176 20.57 0.62 1.90
CA GLN A 176 21.56 1.54 2.46
C GLN A 176 21.13 2.16 3.79
N HIS A 177 19.83 2.46 3.97
CA HIS A 177 19.35 3.24 5.10
C HIS A 177 18.64 2.43 6.19
N PHE A 178 18.20 1.19 5.91
CA PHE A 178 17.45 0.37 6.88
C PHE A 178 18.23 -0.82 7.44
N SER A 179 19.55 -0.87 7.20
CA SER A 179 20.44 -1.94 7.69
C SER A 179 19.94 -3.35 7.31
N ILE A 180 19.41 -3.48 6.11
CA ILE A 180 18.92 -4.76 5.60
C ILE A 180 20.14 -5.65 5.30
N PRO A 181 20.25 -6.85 5.88
CA PRO A 181 21.34 -7.76 5.58
C PRO A 181 21.14 -8.33 4.16
N VAL A 182 22.05 -8.05 3.28
CA VAL A 182 22.10 -8.55 1.89
C VAL A 182 23.49 -9.11 1.59
#